data_a5e74580c153de9cd7352d5ae9cab9e7
#
_entry.id   a5e74580c153de9cd7352d5ae9cab9e7
#
_cell.length_a   1.000
_cell.length_b   1.000
_cell.length_c   1.000
_cell.angle_alpha   90.00
_cell.angle_beta   90.00
_cell.angle_gamma   90.00
#
_symmetry.space_group_name_H-M   'P 1'
#
loop_
_entity.id
_entity.type
_entity.pdbx_description
1 polymer ?
#
loop_
_entity_poly.entity_id
_entity_poly.type
_entity_poly.pdbx_seq_one_letter_code
_entity_poly.pdbx_strand_id
1 'polypeptide(L)'
;MNILIFKIVLGVSILLFFLPKKWLYSFALLLIVSICVISSWWASSTLFGDGFQPLTLLELSGNPIYLVIDKLSAFFIIIINFTVLTGIFYTKGYLQPYFDKKVKTELAIHYFNFVWLHISMLLVCMIRDGLAFLIVWEIMSISSFLLVIFESEKKETLKIGINYLVQMHIGLVFIMSAFLLAFIQSNSTFGFEGVVIFFTKNQPFLVFFLFFIGFGIKAGFVPIHTWLPHAHPAAPSHVSGIMSGVMVKLGIYGIIRITLMLTSDLLLIGEIILIISLLTGIFGILNASIHRDFKKMLAYCTIENIGIIGLGIGLFLIGKGLNNIPLMIIGLSGALLHTLNHSLFKSLLFYSAGSVYQQTHTRDMENLGGLIHKMPQTAGLFLIGSLAIGGLPPFNGFVSEFIIYGGFINCFNQVGLVHATLMITALASLALIGGLSLLTFTK
;
A
#
# COMPACT_ATOMS: atom_id res chain seq x y z
N MET A 1 -30.14 -1.46 -1.85
CA MET A 1 -30.06 -0.03 -1.49
C MET A 1 -28.63 0.51 -1.49
N ASN A 2 -27.69 -0.15 -0.83
CA ASN A 2 -26.32 0.39 -0.66
C ASN A 2 -25.51 0.55 -1.96
N ILE A 3 -25.69 -0.31 -2.96
CA ILE A 3 -24.95 -0.20 -4.24
C ILE A 3 -25.39 1.03 -5.05
N LEU A 4 -26.69 1.38 -4.98
CA LEU A 4 -27.19 2.56 -5.66
C LEU A 4 -26.57 3.85 -5.07
N ILE A 5 -26.47 3.93 -3.74
CA ILE A 5 -25.84 5.06 -3.07
C ILE A 5 -24.35 5.14 -3.47
N PHE A 6 -23.65 4.01 -3.53
CA PHE A 6 -22.26 3.95 -3.99
C PHE A 6 -22.11 4.51 -5.42
N LYS A 7 -22.96 4.07 -6.35
CA LYS A 7 -22.99 4.58 -7.74
C LYS A 7 -23.32 6.07 -7.81
N ILE A 8 -24.26 6.54 -6.99
CA ILE A 8 -24.62 7.96 -6.91
C ILE A 8 -23.41 8.78 -6.45
N VAL A 9 -22.68 8.33 -5.43
CA VAL A 9 -21.48 9.03 -4.92
C VAL A 9 -20.40 9.14 -6.01
N LEU A 10 -20.22 8.11 -6.83
CA LEU A 10 -19.33 8.15 -7.99
C LEU A 10 -19.71 9.27 -8.96
N GLY A 11 -20.97 9.31 -9.38
CA GLY A 11 -21.47 10.33 -10.33
C GLY A 11 -21.46 11.74 -9.76
N VAL A 12 -21.84 11.89 -8.50
CA VAL A 12 -21.94 13.19 -7.81
C VAL A 12 -20.58 13.81 -7.55
N SER A 13 -19.48 13.02 -7.55
CA SER A 13 -18.11 13.55 -7.39
C SER A 13 -17.76 14.62 -8.44
N ILE A 14 -18.35 14.57 -9.62
CA ILE A 14 -18.18 15.55 -10.70
C ILE A 14 -18.64 16.97 -10.29
N LEU A 15 -19.55 17.07 -9.33
CA LEU A 15 -20.03 18.37 -8.84
C LEU A 15 -18.91 19.19 -8.16
N LEU A 16 -17.80 18.57 -7.75
CA LEU A 16 -16.64 19.29 -7.23
C LEU A 16 -16.13 20.38 -8.19
N PHE A 17 -16.27 20.22 -9.49
CA PHE A 17 -15.86 21.23 -10.47
C PHE A 17 -16.80 22.45 -10.53
N PHE A 18 -18.04 22.30 -10.11
CA PHE A 18 -19.05 23.35 -10.16
C PHE A 18 -19.20 24.11 -8.84
N LEU A 19 -18.81 23.51 -7.71
CA LEU A 19 -18.93 24.12 -6.39
C LEU A 19 -18.01 25.34 -6.21
N PRO A 20 -18.44 26.34 -5.39
CA PRO A 20 -17.56 27.42 -4.93
C PRO A 20 -16.37 26.86 -4.13
N LYS A 21 -15.23 27.53 -4.21
CA LYS A 21 -13.95 27.13 -3.59
C LYS A 21 -14.10 26.77 -2.10
N LYS A 22 -14.87 27.53 -1.34
CA LYS A 22 -15.13 27.35 0.09
C LYS A 22 -15.83 26.03 0.44
N TRP A 23 -16.56 25.41 -0.51
CA TRP A 23 -17.31 24.18 -0.29
C TRP A 23 -16.58 22.91 -0.73
N LEU A 24 -15.46 23.03 -1.47
CA LEU A 24 -14.73 21.88 -2.04
C LEU A 24 -14.32 20.87 -0.97
N TYR A 25 -13.71 21.34 0.12
CA TYR A 25 -13.30 20.46 1.23
C TYR A 25 -14.50 19.75 1.87
N SER A 26 -15.53 20.51 2.25
CA SER A 26 -16.69 19.94 2.95
C SER A 26 -17.44 18.92 2.10
N PHE A 27 -17.52 19.17 0.80
CA PHE A 27 -18.16 18.23 -0.12
C PHE A 27 -17.31 16.99 -0.36
N ALA A 28 -16.00 17.12 -0.55
CA ALA A 28 -15.09 15.98 -0.65
C ALA A 28 -15.10 15.12 0.64
N LEU A 29 -15.13 15.77 1.81
CA LEU A 29 -15.25 15.10 3.09
C LEU A 29 -16.56 14.29 3.18
N LEU A 30 -17.70 14.89 2.78
CA LEU A 30 -18.98 14.20 2.76
C LEU A 30 -18.95 12.95 1.87
N LEU A 31 -18.38 13.06 0.67
CA LEU A 31 -18.24 11.93 -0.26
C LEU A 31 -17.39 10.82 0.36
N ILE A 32 -16.21 11.16 0.90
CA ILE A 32 -15.30 10.18 1.51
C ILE A 32 -15.95 9.51 2.72
N VAL A 33 -16.57 10.26 3.62
CA VAL A 33 -17.27 9.68 4.79
C VAL A 33 -18.39 8.73 4.34
N SER A 34 -19.17 9.10 3.33
CA SER A 34 -20.24 8.25 2.79
C SER A 34 -19.70 6.94 2.23
N ILE A 35 -18.59 7.00 1.46
CA ILE A 35 -17.92 5.82 0.91
C ILE A 35 -17.34 4.95 2.05
N CYS A 36 -16.67 5.57 3.03
CA CYS A 36 -16.12 4.86 4.19
C CYS A 36 -17.21 4.11 4.97
N VAL A 37 -18.35 4.74 5.22
CA VAL A 37 -19.46 4.11 5.96
C VAL A 37 -20.00 2.89 5.20
N ILE A 38 -20.29 3.06 3.90
CA ILE A 38 -20.86 1.98 3.07
C ILE A 38 -19.88 0.81 2.95
N SER A 39 -18.64 1.10 2.56
CA SER A 39 -17.65 0.04 2.32
C SER A 39 -17.16 -0.63 3.61
N SER A 40 -17.07 0.11 4.73
CA SER A 40 -16.76 -0.48 6.03
C SER A 40 -17.90 -1.37 6.54
N TRP A 41 -19.15 -1.00 6.29
CA TRP A 41 -20.29 -1.85 6.58
C TRP A 41 -20.20 -3.18 5.83
N TRP A 42 -19.92 -3.13 4.51
CA TRP A 42 -19.74 -4.34 3.71
C TRP A 42 -18.58 -5.21 4.20
N ALA A 43 -17.42 -4.56 4.50
CA ALA A 43 -16.25 -5.27 5.03
C ALA A 43 -16.52 -5.91 6.39
N SER A 44 -17.20 -5.22 7.30
CA SER A 44 -17.56 -5.75 8.62
C SER A 44 -18.53 -6.93 8.51
N SER A 45 -19.52 -6.86 7.61
CA SER A 45 -20.43 -7.98 7.34
C SER A 45 -19.68 -9.23 6.85
N THR A 46 -18.61 -9.03 6.07
CA THR A 46 -17.76 -10.14 5.59
C THR A 46 -16.88 -10.74 6.68
N LEU A 47 -16.35 -9.92 7.61
CA LEU A 47 -15.44 -10.39 8.65
C LEU A 47 -16.16 -11.03 9.83
N PHE A 48 -17.33 -10.50 10.22
CA PHE A 48 -17.99 -10.82 11.48
C PHE A 48 -19.44 -11.28 11.33
N GLY A 49 -20.02 -11.27 10.12
CA GLY A 49 -21.39 -11.62 9.83
C GLY A 49 -21.53 -12.76 8.82
N ASP A 50 -22.68 -12.79 8.13
CA ASP A 50 -23.05 -13.84 7.16
C ASP A 50 -22.32 -13.77 5.82
N GLY A 51 -21.37 -12.86 5.66
CA GLY A 51 -20.64 -12.63 4.43
C GLY A 51 -21.27 -11.54 3.54
N PHE A 52 -20.62 -11.28 2.41
CA PHE A 52 -21.03 -10.29 1.42
C PHE A 52 -21.59 -10.99 0.18
N GLN A 53 -22.81 -10.68 -0.20
CA GLN A 53 -23.37 -11.15 -1.46
C GLN A 53 -22.82 -10.32 -2.62
N PRO A 54 -22.38 -10.93 -3.73
CA PRO A 54 -21.90 -10.23 -4.91
C PRO A 54 -22.91 -9.19 -5.41
N LEU A 55 -22.45 -7.97 -5.67
CA LEU A 55 -23.28 -6.87 -6.18
C LEU A 55 -22.84 -6.49 -7.59
N THR A 56 -23.78 -6.38 -8.51
CA THR A 56 -23.49 -5.92 -9.88
C THR A 56 -23.13 -4.43 -9.89
N LEU A 57 -21.87 -4.11 -10.23
CA LEU A 57 -21.42 -2.73 -10.37
C LEU A 57 -21.94 -2.13 -11.68
N LEU A 58 -21.64 -2.77 -12.80
CA LEU A 58 -22.05 -2.35 -14.14
C LEU A 58 -22.00 -3.56 -15.09
N GLU A 59 -22.51 -3.40 -16.30
CA GLU A 59 -22.35 -4.37 -17.38
C GLU A 59 -21.35 -3.83 -18.41
N LEU A 60 -20.39 -4.65 -18.78
CA LEU A 60 -19.40 -4.32 -19.82
C LEU A 60 -19.55 -5.34 -20.95
N SER A 61 -19.87 -4.87 -22.15
CA SER A 61 -20.08 -5.72 -23.34
C SER A 61 -21.05 -6.90 -23.10
N GLY A 62 -22.12 -6.65 -22.34
CA GLY A 62 -23.14 -7.66 -22.01
C GLY A 62 -22.78 -8.59 -20.84
N ASN A 63 -21.59 -8.45 -20.24
CA ASN A 63 -21.16 -9.23 -19.08
C ASN A 63 -21.28 -8.39 -17.80
N PRO A 64 -21.93 -8.89 -16.73
CA PRO A 64 -22.01 -8.18 -15.47
C PRO A 64 -20.69 -8.23 -14.73
N ILE A 65 -20.21 -7.06 -14.27
CA ILE A 65 -19.05 -6.93 -13.40
C ILE A 65 -19.54 -6.89 -11.97
N TYR A 66 -19.11 -7.88 -11.19
CA TYR A 66 -19.49 -8.03 -9.80
C TYR A 66 -18.46 -7.43 -8.85
N LEU A 67 -18.95 -6.78 -7.80
CA LEU A 67 -18.18 -6.51 -6.60
C LEU A 67 -18.23 -7.74 -5.70
N VAL A 68 -17.07 -8.24 -5.33
CA VAL A 68 -16.92 -9.42 -4.45
C VAL A 68 -15.98 -9.05 -3.31
N ILE A 69 -16.44 -9.22 -2.08
CA ILE A 69 -15.64 -8.93 -0.88
C ILE A 69 -15.44 -10.23 -0.12
N ASP A 70 -14.22 -10.74 -0.12
CA ASP A 70 -13.78 -11.83 0.75
C ASP A 70 -13.02 -11.27 1.99
N LYS A 71 -12.58 -12.13 2.89
CA LYS A 71 -11.92 -11.73 4.13
C LYS A 71 -10.65 -10.92 3.90
N LEU A 72 -9.86 -11.22 2.86
CA LEU A 72 -8.68 -10.46 2.50
C LEU A 72 -9.07 -9.06 2.00
N SER A 73 -10.05 -8.96 1.10
CA SER A 73 -10.58 -7.68 0.63
C SER A 73 -11.11 -6.83 1.78
N ALA A 74 -11.90 -7.44 2.67
CA ALA A 74 -12.49 -6.76 3.81
C ALA A 74 -11.43 -6.17 4.76
N PHE A 75 -10.35 -6.90 5.02
CA PHE A 75 -9.21 -6.42 5.80
C PHE A 75 -8.58 -5.17 5.17
N PHE A 76 -8.29 -5.20 3.86
CA PHE A 76 -7.70 -4.06 3.16
C PHE A 76 -8.65 -2.86 3.06
N ILE A 77 -9.95 -3.08 2.85
CA ILE A 77 -10.97 -2.03 2.82
C ILE A 77 -10.99 -1.23 4.12
N ILE A 78 -10.92 -1.89 5.28
CA ILE A 78 -10.90 -1.22 6.58
C ILE A 78 -9.64 -0.35 6.72
N ILE A 79 -8.47 -0.85 6.33
CA ILE A 79 -7.20 -0.11 6.40
C ILE A 79 -7.25 1.10 5.47
N ILE A 80 -7.75 0.94 4.24
CA ILE A 80 -7.90 2.01 3.26
C ILE A 80 -8.80 3.11 3.82
N ASN A 81 -9.99 2.75 4.32
CA ASN A 81 -10.96 3.69 4.85
C ASN A 81 -10.39 4.49 6.02
N PHE A 82 -9.75 3.82 6.98
CA PHE A 82 -9.14 4.48 8.12
C PHE A 82 -8.06 5.49 7.69
N THR A 83 -7.16 5.08 6.79
CA THR A 83 -6.06 5.92 6.34
C THR A 83 -6.52 7.10 5.51
N VAL A 84 -7.49 6.89 4.61
CA VAL A 84 -8.04 7.97 3.77
C VAL A 84 -8.85 8.95 4.62
N LEU A 85 -9.60 8.46 5.61
CA LEU A 85 -10.35 9.31 6.52
C LEU A 85 -9.42 10.21 7.36
N THR A 86 -8.34 9.67 7.92
CA THR A 86 -7.33 10.50 8.62
C THR A 86 -6.66 11.49 7.67
N GLY A 87 -6.41 11.09 6.42
CA GLY A 87 -5.84 11.93 5.37
C GLY A 87 -6.71 13.12 5.02
N ILE A 88 -8.01 12.93 4.81
CA ILE A 88 -8.91 14.04 4.47
C ILE A 88 -9.06 15.03 5.64
N PHE A 89 -9.09 14.57 6.88
CA PHE A 89 -9.10 15.46 8.04
C PHE A 89 -7.81 16.29 8.12
N TYR A 90 -6.65 15.69 7.92
CA TYR A 90 -5.37 16.40 7.89
C TYR A 90 -5.29 17.41 6.73
N THR A 91 -5.90 17.10 5.58
CA THR A 91 -5.93 17.97 4.39
C THR A 91 -6.47 19.37 4.68
N LYS A 92 -7.45 19.52 5.59
CA LYS A 92 -8.06 20.82 5.94
C LYS A 92 -7.00 21.83 6.40
N GLY A 93 -6.18 21.46 7.35
CA GLY A 93 -5.10 22.34 7.84
C GLY A 93 -3.95 22.46 6.85
N TYR A 94 -3.55 21.36 6.23
CA TYR A 94 -2.43 21.32 5.31
C TYR A 94 -2.62 22.17 4.05
N LEU A 95 -3.82 22.18 3.46
CA LEU A 95 -4.10 22.96 2.25
C LEU A 95 -4.51 24.42 2.51
N GLN A 96 -4.70 24.83 3.76
CA GLN A 96 -5.13 26.19 4.08
C GLN A 96 -4.24 27.28 3.43
N PRO A 97 -2.89 27.22 3.47
CA PRO A 97 -2.01 28.20 2.83
C PRO A 97 -2.09 28.20 1.29
N TYR A 98 -2.59 27.13 0.69
CA TYR A 98 -2.74 27.01 -0.75
C TYR A 98 -4.09 27.56 -1.26
N PHE A 99 -5.07 27.78 -0.37
CA PHE A 99 -6.35 28.33 -0.79
C PHE A 99 -6.20 29.73 -1.42
N ASP A 100 -5.27 30.55 -0.96
CA ASP A 100 -5.05 31.86 -1.53
C ASP A 100 -4.14 31.83 -2.78
N LYS A 101 -3.27 30.84 -2.86
CA LYS A 101 -2.26 30.71 -3.94
C LYS A 101 -2.76 29.98 -5.18
N LYS A 102 -3.63 28.95 -5.01
CA LYS A 102 -4.13 28.09 -6.08
C LYS A 102 -5.49 28.56 -6.58
N VAL A 103 -5.73 28.43 -7.89
CA VAL A 103 -7.06 28.71 -8.46
C VAL A 103 -8.06 27.63 -8.10
N LYS A 104 -9.36 27.96 -8.21
CA LYS A 104 -10.46 27.03 -7.88
C LYS A 104 -10.33 25.69 -8.58
N THR A 105 -9.98 25.70 -9.88
CA THR A 105 -9.91 24.49 -10.71
C THR A 105 -8.82 23.52 -10.22
N GLU A 106 -7.67 24.04 -9.81
CA GLU A 106 -6.57 23.19 -9.28
C GLU A 106 -6.98 22.48 -7.98
N LEU A 107 -7.66 23.20 -7.09
CA LEU A 107 -8.19 22.63 -5.85
C LEU A 107 -9.33 21.63 -6.13
N ALA A 108 -10.19 21.91 -7.10
CA ALA A 108 -11.25 20.98 -7.50
C ALA A 108 -10.67 19.69 -8.09
N ILE A 109 -9.64 19.78 -8.97
CA ILE A 109 -8.88 18.63 -9.49
C ILE A 109 -8.26 17.86 -8.35
N HIS A 110 -7.67 18.53 -7.36
CA HIS A 110 -7.05 17.87 -6.22
C HIS A 110 -8.07 17.06 -5.41
N TYR A 111 -9.20 17.67 -4.98
CA TYR A 111 -10.22 16.96 -4.21
C TYR A 111 -10.92 15.87 -5.01
N PHE A 112 -11.15 16.08 -6.30
CA PHE A 112 -11.70 15.09 -7.19
C PHE A 112 -10.80 13.85 -7.26
N ASN A 113 -9.50 14.04 -7.52
CA ASN A 113 -8.55 12.92 -7.58
C ASN A 113 -8.33 12.26 -6.21
N PHE A 114 -8.47 12.99 -5.11
CA PHE A 114 -8.41 12.41 -3.77
C PHE A 114 -9.59 11.45 -3.53
N VAL A 115 -10.81 11.82 -3.94
CA VAL A 115 -12.00 10.96 -3.88
C VAL A 115 -11.82 9.75 -4.81
N TRP A 116 -11.36 9.97 -6.05
CA TRP A 116 -11.17 8.87 -7.01
C TRP A 116 -10.03 7.94 -6.67
N LEU A 117 -8.97 8.42 -6.03
CA LEU A 117 -7.93 7.56 -5.46
C LEU A 117 -8.53 6.64 -4.39
N HIS A 118 -9.39 7.17 -3.50
CA HIS A 118 -10.05 6.34 -2.49
C HIS A 118 -10.94 5.26 -3.13
N ILE A 119 -11.81 5.66 -4.06
CA ILE A 119 -12.74 4.76 -4.76
C ILE A 119 -11.98 3.65 -5.50
N SER A 120 -10.97 4.03 -6.27
CA SER A 120 -10.19 3.06 -7.04
C SER A 120 -9.44 2.06 -6.16
N MET A 121 -8.88 2.49 -5.03
CA MET A 121 -8.26 1.58 -4.06
C MET A 121 -9.26 0.54 -3.51
N LEU A 122 -10.49 0.94 -3.21
CA LEU A 122 -11.54 0.03 -2.77
C LEU A 122 -11.94 -0.94 -3.90
N LEU A 123 -12.16 -0.44 -5.11
CA LEU A 123 -12.56 -1.26 -6.25
C LEU A 123 -11.48 -2.28 -6.65
N VAL A 124 -10.18 -1.95 -6.54
CA VAL A 124 -9.08 -2.92 -6.70
C VAL A 124 -9.23 -4.11 -5.76
N CYS A 125 -9.70 -3.88 -4.54
CA CYS A 125 -9.94 -4.98 -3.59
C CYS A 125 -11.21 -5.79 -3.90
N MET A 126 -12.18 -5.23 -4.62
CA MET A 126 -13.52 -5.81 -4.81
C MET A 126 -13.71 -6.48 -6.17
N ILE A 127 -13.00 -6.06 -7.23
CA ILE A 127 -13.21 -6.54 -8.60
C ILE A 127 -12.39 -7.80 -8.85
N ARG A 128 -13.01 -8.79 -9.52
CA ARG A 128 -12.39 -10.07 -9.90
C ARG A 128 -12.21 -10.24 -11.41
N ASP A 129 -12.97 -9.51 -12.21
CA ASP A 129 -12.79 -9.43 -13.67
C ASP A 129 -11.46 -8.75 -14.02
N GLY A 130 -10.69 -9.33 -14.95
CA GLY A 130 -9.34 -8.86 -15.27
C GLY A 130 -9.33 -7.51 -15.96
N LEU A 131 -10.25 -7.28 -16.91
CA LEU A 131 -10.30 -6.02 -17.65
C LEU A 131 -10.73 -4.87 -16.75
N ALA A 132 -11.78 -5.08 -15.96
CA ALA A 132 -12.25 -4.09 -15.00
C ALA A 132 -11.21 -3.81 -13.91
N PHE A 133 -10.47 -4.83 -13.45
CA PHE A 133 -9.36 -4.67 -12.52
C PHE A 133 -8.26 -3.79 -13.10
N LEU A 134 -7.82 -4.01 -14.34
CA LEU A 134 -6.80 -3.22 -15.02
C LEU A 134 -7.24 -1.77 -15.20
N ILE A 135 -8.50 -1.52 -15.58
CA ILE A 135 -9.05 -0.16 -15.71
C ILE A 135 -9.00 0.57 -14.36
N VAL A 136 -9.46 -0.08 -13.29
CA VAL A 136 -9.49 0.54 -11.97
C VAL A 136 -8.08 0.74 -11.40
N TRP A 137 -7.16 -0.18 -11.68
CA TRP A 137 -5.74 -0.04 -11.34
C TRP A 137 -5.11 1.20 -12.00
N GLU A 138 -5.49 1.44 -13.27
CA GLU A 138 -5.03 2.62 -14.00
C GLU A 138 -5.65 3.92 -13.46
N ILE A 139 -6.95 3.93 -13.13
CA ILE A 139 -7.60 5.07 -12.47
C ILE A 139 -6.88 5.43 -11.17
N MET A 140 -6.49 4.43 -10.36
CA MET A 140 -5.71 4.62 -9.15
C MET A 140 -4.34 5.26 -9.45
N SER A 141 -3.68 4.84 -10.52
CA SER A 141 -2.37 5.35 -10.93
C SER A 141 -2.45 6.79 -11.44
N ILE A 142 -3.45 7.11 -12.27
CA ILE A 142 -3.67 8.47 -12.78
C ILE A 142 -4.09 9.42 -11.65
N SER A 143 -5.03 9.00 -10.79
CA SER A 143 -5.47 9.84 -9.67
C SER A 143 -4.32 10.16 -8.72
N SER A 144 -3.49 9.17 -8.39
CA SER A 144 -2.30 9.41 -7.54
C SER A 144 -1.25 10.27 -8.23
N PHE A 145 -1.03 10.10 -9.54
CA PHE A 145 -0.14 10.97 -10.32
C PHE A 145 -0.57 12.44 -10.25
N LEU A 146 -1.86 12.73 -10.50
CA LEU A 146 -2.39 14.09 -10.44
C LEU A 146 -2.29 14.70 -9.03
N LEU A 147 -2.36 13.88 -7.99
CA LEU A 147 -2.12 14.32 -6.62
C LEU A 147 -0.62 14.57 -6.33
N VAL A 148 0.29 13.77 -6.89
CA VAL A 148 1.74 13.96 -6.74
C VAL A 148 2.20 15.27 -7.37
N ILE A 149 1.67 15.61 -8.55
CA ILE A 149 2.03 16.85 -9.27
C ILE A 149 1.23 18.08 -8.82
N PHE A 150 0.69 18.11 -7.62
CA PHE A 150 -0.08 19.25 -7.10
C PHE A 150 0.67 20.59 -7.19
N GLU A 151 2.01 20.59 -7.04
CA GLU A 151 2.87 21.75 -7.25
C GLU A 151 3.57 21.68 -8.63
N SER A 152 2.79 21.48 -9.70
CA SER A 152 3.28 21.29 -11.09
C SER A 152 4.01 22.52 -11.67
N GLU A 153 3.90 23.69 -11.04
CA GLU A 153 4.67 24.89 -11.40
C GLU A 153 6.19 24.63 -11.27
N LYS A 154 6.58 23.72 -10.38
CA LYS A 154 7.95 23.28 -10.22
C LYS A 154 8.25 22.21 -11.27
N LYS A 155 9.10 22.53 -12.25
CA LYS A 155 9.50 21.59 -13.33
C LYS A 155 10.01 20.25 -12.80
N GLU A 156 10.68 20.26 -11.65
CA GLU A 156 11.17 19.03 -10.99
C GLU A 156 10.01 18.15 -10.52
N THR A 157 8.97 18.73 -9.90
CA THR A 157 7.77 17.98 -9.46
C THR A 157 7.08 17.31 -10.64
N LEU A 158 6.94 18.03 -11.77
CA LEU A 158 6.36 17.47 -12.98
C LEU A 158 7.20 16.31 -13.55
N LYS A 159 8.53 16.47 -13.62
CA LYS A 159 9.45 15.40 -14.07
C LYS A 159 9.35 14.15 -13.19
N ILE A 160 9.29 14.33 -11.87
CA ILE A 160 9.11 13.24 -10.89
C ILE A 160 7.76 12.55 -11.11
N GLY A 161 6.68 13.32 -11.27
CA GLY A 161 5.37 12.77 -11.52
C GLY A 161 5.29 11.94 -12.80
N ILE A 162 5.87 12.43 -13.91
CA ILE A 162 5.93 11.70 -15.18
C ILE A 162 6.70 10.38 -15.00
N ASN A 163 7.87 10.41 -14.35
CA ASN A 163 8.63 9.19 -14.08
C ASN A 163 7.83 8.19 -13.22
N TYR A 164 7.11 8.70 -12.21
CA TYR A 164 6.19 7.88 -11.41
C TYR A 164 5.13 7.22 -12.30
N LEU A 165 4.44 7.99 -13.14
CA LEU A 165 3.36 7.47 -14.00
C LEU A 165 3.89 6.41 -14.99
N VAL A 166 5.05 6.64 -15.59
CA VAL A 166 5.70 5.66 -16.50
C VAL A 166 5.96 4.34 -15.78
N GLN A 167 6.48 4.36 -14.55
CA GLN A 167 6.71 3.13 -13.79
C GLN A 167 5.40 2.42 -13.42
N MET A 168 4.32 3.16 -13.13
CA MET A 168 3.00 2.57 -12.89
C MET A 168 2.43 1.87 -14.15
N HIS A 169 2.62 2.47 -15.34
CA HIS A 169 2.22 1.86 -16.62
C HIS A 169 3.04 0.60 -16.93
N ILE A 170 4.36 0.61 -16.68
CA ILE A 170 5.18 -0.60 -16.82
C ILE A 170 4.61 -1.71 -15.92
N GLY A 171 4.26 -1.39 -14.67
CA GLY A 171 3.62 -2.35 -13.75
C GLY A 171 2.30 -2.90 -14.30
N LEU A 172 1.46 -2.04 -14.86
CA LEU A 172 0.19 -2.42 -15.50
C LEU A 172 0.41 -3.40 -16.65
N VAL A 173 1.42 -3.16 -17.51
CA VAL A 173 1.75 -4.07 -18.63
C VAL A 173 2.11 -5.46 -18.14
N PHE A 174 2.89 -5.57 -17.06
CA PHE A 174 3.22 -6.87 -16.46
C PHE A 174 1.98 -7.60 -15.92
N ILE A 175 1.09 -6.90 -15.21
CA ILE A 175 -0.17 -7.48 -14.71
C ILE A 175 -1.07 -7.93 -15.87
N MET A 176 -1.20 -7.08 -16.91
CA MET A 176 -1.98 -7.40 -18.10
C MET A 176 -1.43 -8.63 -18.82
N SER A 177 -0.10 -8.71 -19.00
CA SER A 177 0.56 -9.86 -19.64
C SER A 177 0.33 -11.14 -18.83
N ALA A 178 0.34 -11.08 -17.49
CA ALA A 178 0.04 -12.23 -16.65
C ALA A 178 -1.40 -12.72 -16.81
N PHE A 179 -2.38 -11.81 -16.79
CA PHE A 179 -3.79 -12.17 -17.05
C PHE A 179 -3.97 -12.76 -18.45
N LEU A 180 -3.33 -12.17 -19.47
CA LEU A 180 -3.43 -12.62 -20.84
C LEU A 180 -2.86 -14.04 -21.04
N LEU A 181 -1.68 -14.31 -20.49
CA LEU A 181 -1.08 -15.64 -20.54
C LEU A 181 -1.94 -16.68 -19.80
N ALA A 182 -2.45 -16.34 -18.62
CA ALA A 182 -3.35 -17.21 -17.87
C ALA A 182 -4.63 -17.51 -18.67
N PHE A 183 -5.23 -16.49 -19.28
CA PHE A 183 -6.43 -16.63 -20.12
C PHE A 183 -6.20 -17.55 -21.32
N ILE A 184 -5.14 -17.30 -22.12
CA ILE A 184 -4.85 -18.07 -23.34
C ILE A 184 -4.56 -19.54 -22.99
N GLN A 185 -3.76 -19.81 -21.95
CA GLN A 185 -3.34 -21.17 -21.64
C GLN A 185 -4.38 -21.97 -20.84
N SER A 186 -5.26 -21.32 -20.09
CA SER A 186 -6.33 -21.99 -19.35
C SER A 186 -7.62 -22.19 -20.15
N ASN A 187 -7.77 -21.50 -21.29
CA ASN A 187 -9.00 -21.47 -22.08
C ASN A 187 -10.24 -21.12 -21.22
N SER A 188 -10.10 -20.15 -20.30
CA SER A 188 -11.11 -19.83 -19.30
C SER A 188 -11.48 -18.32 -19.31
N THR A 189 -11.73 -17.71 -18.17
CA THR A 189 -12.12 -16.30 -18.04
C THR A 189 -10.91 -15.38 -17.94
N PHE A 190 -10.99 -14.17 -18.50
CA PHE A 190 -9.97 -13.15 -18.35
C PHE A 190 -10.15 -12.47 -16.96
N GLY A 191 -9.47 -13.01 -15.96
CA GLY A 191 -9.57 -12.53 -14.57
C GLY A 191 -8.96 -13.50 -13.56
N PHE A 192 -9.22 -13.24 -12.29
CA PHE A 192 -8.64 -14.05 -11.21
C PHE A 192 -9.12 -15.51 -11.21
N GLU A 193 -10.34 -15.79 -11.69
CA GLU A 193 -10.81 -17.18 -11.86
C GLU A 193 -9.98 -17.93 -12.88
N GLY A 194 -9.68 -17.29 -14.02
CA GLY A 194 -8.78 -17.86 -15.03
C GLY A 194 -7.38 -18.14 -14.50
N VAL A 195 -6.86 -17.26 -13.63
CA VAL A 195 -5.57 -17.48 -12.95
C VAL A 195 -5.61 -18.69 -12.03
N VAL A 196 -6.69 -18.90 -11.28
CA VAL A 196 -6.87 -20.11 -10.44
C VAL A 196 -6.84 -21.36 -11.31
N ILE A 197 -7.60 -21.40 -12.40
CA ILE A 197 -7.64 -22.54 -13.33
C ILE A 197 -6.25 -22.76 -13.95
N PHE A 198 -5.56 -21.70 -14.33
CA PHE A 198 -4.20 -21.79 -14.85
C PHE A 198 -3.25 -22.47 -13.85
N PHE A 199 -3.21 -22.03 -12.60
CA PHE A 199 -2.30 -22.57 -11.59
C PHE A 199 -2.59 -24.02 -11.18
N THR A 200 -3.80 -24.51 -11.42
CA THR A 200 -4.10 -25.94 -11.21
C THR A 200 -3.63 -26.86 -12.33
N LYS A 201 -3.39 -26.33 -13.54
CA LYS A 201 -3.10 -27.13 -14.73
C LYS A 201 -1.70 -26.91 -15.31
N ASN A 202 -1.07 -25.77 -15.00
CA ASN A 202 0.17 -25.33 -15.64
C ASN A 202 1.23 -24.95 -14.61
N GLN A 203 2.48 -24.84 -15.08
CA GLN A 203 3.59 -24.36 -14.27
C GLN A 203 3.39 -22.87 -13.91
N PRO A 204 3.38 -22.51 -12.62
CA PRO A 204 2.96 -21.18 -12.19
C PRO A 204 4.04 -20.11 -12.35
N PHE A 205 5.30 -20.50 -12.47
CA PHE A 205 6.48 -19.65 -12.28
C PHE A 205 6.42 -18.35 -13.10
N LEU A 206 6.25 -18.46 -14.43
CA LEU A 206 6.27 -17.29 -15.32
C LEU A 206 5.10 -16.32 -15.01
N VAL A 207 3.88 -16.85 -14.94
CA VAL A 207 2.68 -16.02 -14.70
C VAL A 207 2.72 -15.41 -13.30
N PHE A 208 3.19 -16.18 -12.31
CA PHE A 208 3.37 -15.66 -10.95
C PHE A 208 4.36 -14.49 -10.92
N PHE A 209 5.54 -14.61 -11.56
CA PHE A 209 6.54 -13.55 -11.54
C PHE A 209 6.16 -12.33 -12.38
N LEU A 210 5.38 -12.47 -13.44
CA LEU A 210 4.79 -11.33 -14.13
C LEU A 210 3.86 -10.53 -13.20
N PHE A 211 2.98 -11.21 -12.47
CA PHE A 211 2.16 -10.57 -11.43
C PHE A 211 3.02 -9.95 -10.32
N PHE A 212 4.02 -10.69 -9.82
CA PHE A 212 4.91 -10.22 -8.75
C PHE A 212 5.66 -8.95 -9.15
N ILE A 213 6.19 -8.87 -10.38
CA ILE A 213 6.86 -7.67 -10.89
C ILE A 213 5.85 -6.52 -10.98
N GLY A 214 4.68 -6.73 -11.59
CA GLY A 214 3.68 -5.69 -11.75
C GLY A 214 3.17 -5.12 -10.42
N PHE A 215 2.79 -5.98 -9.49
CA PHE A 215 2.40 -5.58 -8.14
C PHE A 215 3.58 -5.07 -7.31
N GLY A 216 4.77 -5.64 -7.50
CA GLY A 216 6.01 -5.28 -6.83
C GLY A 216 6.50 -3.86 -7.16
N ILE A 217 6.32 -3.40 -8.42
CA ILE A 217 6.56 -2.00 -8.80
C ILE A 217 5.69 -1.08 -7.93
N LYS A 218 4.40 -1.38 -7.78
CA LYS A 218 3.49 -0.58 -6.95
C LYS A 218 3.84 -0.66 -5.47
N ALA A 219 4.21 -1.83 -4.97
CA ALA A 219 4.62 -2.04 -3.58
C ALA A 219 5.97 -1.39 -3.24
N GLY A 220 6.88 -1.27 -4.21
CA GLY A 220 8.20 -0.71 -4.03
C GLY A 220 9.27 -1.74 -3.65
N PHE A 221 9.19 -2.98 -4.16
CA PHE A 221 10.26 -3.97 -4.01
C PHE A 221 11.51 -3.58 -4.79
N VAL A 222 12.68 -3.83 -4.22
CA VAL A 222 13.97 -3.67 -4.90
C VAL A 222 14.12 -4.78 -5.95
N PRO A 223 14.56 -4.46 -7.20
CA PRO A 223 15.13 -3.19 -7.67
C PRO A 223 14.09 -2.21 -8.30
N ILE A 224 12.81 -2.54 -8.32
CA ILE A 224 11.75 -1.83 -9.06
C ILE A 224 11.05 -0.75 -8.21
N HIS A 225 11.74 -0.20 -7.20
CA HIS A 225 11.26 0.75 -6.19
C HIS A 225 11.53 2.23 -6.49
N THR A 226 12.24 2.53 -7.57
CA THR A 226 12.94 3.82 -7.77
C THR A 226 12.02 5.05 -7.79
N TRP A 227 10.74 4.89 -8.10
CA TRP A 227 9.76 5.98 -8.07
C TRP A 227 9.48 6.50 -6.66
N LEU A 228 9.52 5.61 -5.65
CA LEU A 228 9.00 5.86 -4.31
C LEU A 228 9.78 6.96 -3.55
N PRO A 229 11.14 6.93 -3.49
CA PRO A 229 11.92 7.98 -2.82
C PRO A 229 11.86 9.36 -3.50
N HIS A 230 11.38 9.41 -4.74
CA HIS A 230 11.21 10.67 -5.48
C HIS A 230 9.78 11.21 -5.38
N ALA A 231 8.77 10.35 -5.53
CA ALA A 231 7.36 10.74 -5.51
C ALA A 231 6.91 11.27 -4.13
N HIS A 232 7.33 10.63 -3.03
CA HIS A 232 6.92 11.05 -1.68
C HIS A 232 7.37 12.45 -1.28
N PRO A 233 8.64 12.88 -1.51
CA PRO A 233 9.03 14.26 -1.26
C PRO A 233 8.30 15.28 -2.14
N ALA A 234 7.98 14.93 -3.38
CA ALA A 234 7.28 15.81 -4.32
C ALA A 234 5.79 16.00 -3.98
N ALA A 235 5.14 14.95 -3.53
CA ALA A 235 3.72 14.98 -3.18
C ALA A 235 3.42 15.82 -1.92
N PRO A 236 2.23 16.43 -1.79
CA PRO A 236 1.74 16.98 -0.52
C PRO A 236 1.74 15.93 0.58
N SER A 237 1.95 16.33 1.86
CA SER A 237 2.17 15.36 2.94
C SER A 237 0.98 14.45 3.23
N HIS A 238 -0.25 14.95 3.09
CA HIS A 238 -1.45 14.12 3.21
C HIS A 238 -1.53 13.05 2.10
N VAL A 239 -1.10 13.40 0.88
CA VAL A 239 -0.98 12.45 -0.23
C VAL A 239 0.12 11.42 0.06
N SER A 240 1.30 11.87 0.52
CA SER A 240 2.41 10.97 0.90
C SER A 240 2.01 9.99 1.99
N GLY A 241 1.21 10.43 2.98
CA GLY A 241 0.67 9.57 4.04
C GLY A 241 -0.24 8.47 3.50
N ILE A 242 -1.14 8.78 2.54
CA ILE A 242 -2.01 7.79 1.89
C ILE A 242 -1.20 6.88 0.96
N MET A 243 -0.28 7.44 0.17
CA MET A 243 0.56 6.65 -0.74
C MET A 243 1.37 5.61 0.04
N SER A 244 2.08 6.01 1.09
CA SER A 244 2.84 5.10 1.95
C SER A 244 1.94 4.24 2.83
N GLY A 245 0.87 4.82 3.38
CA GLY A 245 -0.06 4.15 4.28
C GLY A 245 -0.82 3.01 3.63
N VAL A 246 -1.40 3.18 2.43
CA VAL A 246 -2.29 2.19 1.81
C VAL A 246 -2.03 1.93 0.33
N MET A 247 -1.66 2.92 -0.48
CA MET A 247 -1.54 2.70 -1.93
C MET A 247 -0.47 1.65 -2.29
N VAL A 248 0.72 1.70 -1.66
CA VAL A 248 1.77 0.66 -1.86
C VAL A 248 1.31 -0.71 -1.37
N LYS A 249 0.43 -0.77 -0.36
CA LYS A 249 -0.13 -2.04 0.14
C LYS A 249 -1.12 -2.69 -0.82
N LEU A 250 -1.63 -1.99 -1.82
CA LEU A 250 -2.40 -2.63 -2.89
C LEU A 250 -1.52 -3.51 -3.78
N GLY A 251 -0.22 -3.16 -3.92
CA GLY A 251 0.75 -4.09 -4.49
C GLY A 251 0.90 -5.36 -3.62
N ILE A 252 1.00 -5.20 -2.29
CA ILE A 252 1.00 -6.32 -1.34
C ILE A 252 -0.30 -7.13 -1.40
N TYR A 253 -1.46 -6.47 -1.47
CA TYR A 253 -2.75 -7.13 -1.68
C TYR A 253 -2.74 -8.03 -2.91
N GLY A 254 -2.26 -7.50 -4.05
CA GLY A 254 -2.13 -8.26 -5.29
C GLY A 254 -1.21 -9.48 -5.14
N ILE A 255 -0.04 -9.31 -4.53
CA ILE A 255 0.91 -10.40 -4.27
C ILE A 255 0.28 -11.47 -3.37
N ILE A 256 -0.33 -11.10 -2.23
CA ILE A 256 -1.01 -12.05 -1.35
C ILE A 256 -2.15 -12.77 -2.11
N ARG A 257 -2.93 -12.02 -2.91
CA ARG A 257 -4.03 -12.58 -3.70
C ARG A 257 -3.54 -13.70 -4.63
N ILE A 258 -2.44 -13.48 -5.33
CA ILE A 258 -1.86 -14.48 -6.25
C ILE A 258 -1.19 -15.63 -5.47
N THR A 259 -0.52 -15.37 -4.35
CA THR A 259 0.11 -16.43 -3.53
C THR A 259 -0.91 -17.40 -2.93
N LEU A 260 -2.11 -16.93 -2.60
CA LEU A 260 -3.20 -17.77 -2.12
C LEU A 260 -3.69 -18.76 -3.19
N MET A 261 -3.60 -18.39 -4.47
CA MET A 261 -4.05 -19.20 -5.62
C MET A 261 -3.02 -20.24 -6.07
N LEU A 262 -1.74 -20.11 -5.67
CA LEU A 262 -0.68 -21.04 -6.07
C LEU A 262 -0.94 -22.45 -5.54
N THR A 263 -0.64 -23.46 -6.37
CA THR A 263 -0.79 -24.89 -6.03
C THR A 263 0.50 -25.68 -6.12
N SER A 264 1.51 -25.21 -6.86
CA SER A 264 2.82 -25.88 -7.06
C SER A 264 3.98 -24.89 -6.90
N ASP A 265 5.21 -25.40 -6.88
CA ASP A 265 6.48 -24.68 -6.75
C ASP A 265 6.56 -23.74 -5.53
N LEU A 266 5.78 -24.03 -4.50
CA LEU A 266 5.55 -23.17 -3.35
C LEU A 266 6.84 -22.86 -2.57
N LEU A 267 7.71 -23.86 -2.37
CA LEU A 267 8.99 -23.68 -1.68
C LEU A 267 9.90 -22.74 -2.45
N LEU A 268 10.13 -23.03 -3.73
CA LEU A 268 11.02 -22.24 -4.58
C LEU A 268 10.55 -20.79 -4.69
N ILE A 269 9.25 -20.58 -4.95
CA ILE A 269 8.66 -19.23 -5.05
C ILE A 269 8.76 -18.52 -3.69
N GLY A 270 8.50 -19.22 -2.60
CA GLY A 270 8.60 -18.68 -1.25
C GLY A 270 10.01 -18.21 -0.89
N GLU A 271 11.03 -18.99 -1.25
CA GLU A 271 12.45 -18.65 -1.05
C GLU A 271 12.88 -17.43 -1.88
N ILE A 272 12.46 -17.37 -3.15
CA ILE A 272 12.76 -16.23 -4.02
C ILE A 272 12.12 -14.95 -3.45
N ILE A 273 10.86 -15.01 -3.03
CA ILE A 273 10.21 -13.87 -2.38
C ILE A 273 10.95 -13.46 -1.12
N LEU A 274 11.39 -14.44 -0.31
CA LEU A 274 12.13 -14.18 0.91
C LEU A 274 13.45 -13.46 0.63
N ILE A 275 14.21 -13.91 -0.37
CA ILE A 275 15.48 -13.29 -0.77
C ILE A 275 15.24 -11.85 -1.27
N ILE A 276 14.27 -11.65 -2.17
CA ILE A 276 13.93 -10.31 -2.66
C ILE A 276 13.51 -9.39 -1.50
N SER A 277 12.79 -9.93 -0.54
CA SER A 277 12.30 -9.18 0.63
C SER A 277 13.44 -8.80 1.57
N LEU A 278 14.41 -9.68 1.80
CA LEU A 278 15.64 -9.39 2.55
C LEU A 278 16.41 -8.25 1.91
N LEU A 279 16.68 -8.36 0.61
CA LEU A 279 17.37 -7.31 -0.14
C LEU A 279 16.62 -5.98 -0.08
N THR A 280 15.28 -6.02 -0.15
CA THR A 280 14.42 -4.83 -0.07
C THR A 280 14.50 -4.18 1.30
N GLY A 281 14.41 -4.96 2.37
CA GLY A 281 14.46 -4.45 3.75
C GLY A 281 15.81 -3.83 4.08
N ILE A 282 16.91 -4.53 3.79
CA ILE A 282 18.28 -4.06 4.04
C ILE A 282 18.57 -2.79 3.20
N PHE A 283 18.26 -2.82 1.90
CA PHE A 283 18.45 -1.66 1.04
C PHE A 283 17.66 -0.44 1.53
N GLY A 284 16.41 -0.66 1.94
CA GLY A 284 15.53 0.39 2.46
C GLY A 284 16.13 1.08 3.68
N ILE A 285 16.50 0.31 4.71
CA ILE A 285 16.99 0.91 5.96
C ILE A 285 18.37 1.55 5.82
N LEU A 286 19.29 0.97 5.05
CA LEU A 286 20.60 1.56 4.80
C LEU A 286 20.47 2.94 4.11
N ASN A 287 19.56 3.05 3.13
CA ASN A 287 19.31 4.33 2.48
C ASN A 287 18.57 5.32 3.39
N ALA A 288 17.63 4.84 4.21
CA ALA A 288 16.94 5.70 5.18
C ALA A 288 17.92 6.35 6.16
N SER A 289 18.90 5.58 6.66
CA SER A 289 19.86 6.05 7.67
C SER A 289 20.80 7.16 7.20
N ILE A 290 21.06 7.27 5.88
CA ILE A 290 22.00 8.27 5.32
C ILE A 290 21.31 9.52 4.79
N HIS A 291 19.99 9.48 4.52
CA HIS A 291 19.31 10.63 3.93
C HIS A 291 18.92 11.66 4.99
N ARG A 292 19.14 12.95 4.65
CA ARG A 292 18.83 14.11 5.50
C ARG A 292 17.47 14.73 5.21
N ASP A 293 16.91 14.55 4.01
CA ASP A 293 15.52 14.97 3.69
C ASP A 293 14.54 14.06 4.43
N PHE A 294 13.75 14.67 5.32
CA PHE A 294 12.82 13.98 6.21
C PHE A 294 11.80 13.10 5.45
N LYS A 295 11.19 13.60 4.35
CA LYS A 295 10.25 12.81 3.56
C LYS A 295 10.95 11.71 2.76
N LYS A 296 12.18 11.95 2.31
CA LYS A 296 12.95 10.95 1.57
C LYS A 296 13.39 9.81 2.49
N MET A 297 13.82 10.13 3.70
CA MET A 297 14.10 9.16 4.76
C MET A 297 12.86 8.29 5.04
N LEU A 298 11.69 8.90 5.26
CA LEU A 298 10.45 8.18 5.47
C LEU A 298 10.06 7.31 4.25
N ALA A 299 10.35 7.75 3.03
CA ALA A 299 10.11 6.96 1.83
C ALA A 299 10.95 5.68 1.80
N TYR A 300 12.24 5.76 2.14
CA TYR A 300 13.11 4.58 2.23
C TYR A 300 12.71 3.64 3.39
N CYS A 301 12.25 4.17 4.52
CA CYS A 301 11.64 3.34 5.56
C CYS A 301 10.34 2.65 5.09
N THR A 302 9.65 3.16 4.06
CA THR A 302 8.52 2.44 3.45
C THR A 302 9.02 1.22 2.70
N ILE A 303 10.11 1.34 1.92
CA ILE A 303 10.74 0.23 1.21
C ILE A 303 11.22 -0.84 2.19
N GLU A 304 11.87 -0.43 3.29
CA GLU A 304 12.26 -1.31 4.40
C GLU A 304 11.10 -2.18 4.88
N ASN A 305 10.01 -1.54 5.25
CA ASN A 305 8.84 -2.21 5.82
C ASN A 305 8.10 -3.09 4.79
N ILE A 306 8.12 -2.75 3.49
CA ILE A 306 7.64 -3.64 2.42
C ILE A 306 8.50 -4.92 2.39
N GLY A 307 9.80 -4.82 2.62
CA GLY A 307 10.68 -5.99 2.80
C GLY A 307 10.21 -6.87 3.96
N ILE A 308 9.92 -6.28 5.13
CA ILE A 308 9.43 -7.04 6.30
C ILE A 308 8.10 -7.75 6.01
N ILE A 309 7.14 -7.08 5.34
CA ILE A 309 5.89 -7.71 4.91
C ILE A 309 6.17 -8.89 3.96
N GLY A 310 7.09 -8.69 3.00
CA GLY A 310 7.48 -9.72 2.06
C GLY A 310 8.13 -10.95 2.72
N LEU A 311 8.89 -10.77 3.81
CA LEU A 311 9.41 -11.89 4.62
C LEU A 311 8.29 -12.77 5.17
N GLY A 312 7.22 -12.15 5.70
CA GLY A 312 6.04 -12.88 6.15
C GLY A 312 5.31 -13.64 5.02
N ILE A 313 5.24 -13.05 3.82
CA ILE A 313 4.66 -13.71 2.63
C ILE A 313 5.53 -14.89 2.19
N GLY A 314 6.86 -14.76 2.20
CA GLY A 314 7.80 -15.84 1.92
C GLY A 314 7.64 -17.02 2.91
N LEU A 315 7.56 -16.72 4.22
CA LEU A 315 7.28 -17.72 5.26
C LEU A 315 5.95 -18.45 5.05
N PHE A 316 4.90 -17.71 4.67
CA PHE A 316 3.60 -18.30 4.35
C PHE A 316 3.71 -19.35 3.23
N LEU A 317 4.39 -19.01 2.13
CA LEU A 317 4.56 -19.93 1.01
C LEU A 317 5.43 -21.14 1.36
N ILE A 318 6.51 -20.94 2.13
CA ILE A 318 7.35 -22.03 2.62
C ILE A 318 6.53 -22.95 3.51
N GLY A 319 5.75 -22.39 4.44
CA GLY A 319 4.82 -23.17 5.27
C GLY A 319 3.81 -23.96 4.44
N LYS A 320 3.27 -23.37 3.38
CA LYS A 320 2.35 -24.02 2.46
C LYS A 320 3.03 -25.17 1.68
N GLY A 321 4.27 -24.96 1.23
CA GLY A 321 5.07 -25.97 0.54
C GLY A 321 5.50 -27.15 1.43
N LEU A 322 5.73 -26.90 2.72
CA LEU A 322 6.05 -27.91 3.73
C LEU A 322 4.80 -28.57 4.35
N ASN A 323 3.60 -28.17 3.96
CA ASN A 323 2.34 -28.56 4.62
C ASN A 323 2.32 -28.25 6.14
N ASN A 324 3.03 -27.20 6.55
CA ASN A 324 3.13 -26.75 7.93
C ASN A 324 2.11 -25.66 8.22
N ILE A 325 0.94 -26.01 8.74
CA ILE A 325 -0.16 -25.10 9.04
C ILE A 325 0.25 -23.98 10.03
N PRO A 326 0.93 -24.28 11.17
CA PRO A 326 1.41 -23.23 12.07
C PRO A 326 2.30 -22.19 11.36
N LEU A 327 3.23 -22.61 10.53
CA LEU A 327 4.13 -21.71 9.78
C LEU A 327 3.35 -20.86 8.76
N MET A 328 2.37 -21.46 8.07
CA MET A 328 1.47 -20.71 7.17
C MET A 328 0.74 -19.59 7.92
N ILE A 329 0.15 -19.92 9.09
CA ILE A 329 -0.60 -18.96 9.90
C ILE A 329 0.33 -17.84 10.39
N ILE A 330 1.48 -18.17 10.94
CA ILE A 330 2.46 -17.20 11.44
C ILE A 330 2.93 -16.27 10.31
N GLY A 331 3.31 -16.82 9.15
CA GLY A 331 3.78 -16.03 8.02
C GLY A 331 2.73 -15.06 7.51
N LEU A 332 1.51 -15.54 7.24
CA LEU A 332 0.43 -14.71 6.72
C LEU A 332 -0.08 -13.70 7.75
N SER A 333 -0.27 -14.11 9.01
CA SER A 333 -0.73 -13.20 10.07
C SER A 333 0.31 -12.13 10.38
N GLY A 334 1.61 -12.48 10.41
CA GLY A 334 2.70 -11.53 10.57
C GLY A 334 2.72 -10.48 9.45
N ALA A 335 2.61 -10.93 8.18
CA ALA A 335 2.56 -10.05 7.02
C ALA A 335 1.34 -9.10 7.05
N LEU A 336 0.14 -9.62 7.32
CA LEU A 336 -1.08 -8.82 7.40
C LEU A 336 -1.05 -7.84 8.57
N LEU A 337 -0.64 -8.29 9.75
CA LEU A 337 -0.54 -7.42 10.92
C LEU A 337 0.51 -6.32 10.71
N HIS A 338 1.66 -6.64 10.09
CA HIS A 338 2.66 -5.63 9.77
C HIS A 338 2.16 -4.65 8.72
N THR A 339 1.34 -5.11 7.75
CA THR A 339 0.66 -4.25 6.78
C THR A 339 -0.24 -3.21 7.46
N LEU A 340 -1.05 -3.64 8.43
CA LEU A 340 -1.89 -2.75 9.24
C LEU A 340 -1.05 -1.77 10.06
N ASN A 341 -0.09 -2.27 10.83
CA ASN A 341 0.77 -1.48 11.71
C ASN A 341 1.53 -0.41 10.94
N HIS A 342 2.15 -0.81 9.83
CA HIS A 342 2.86 0.09 8.93
C HIS A 342 1.93 1.16 8.33
N SER A 343 0.67 0.85 8.03
CA SER A 343 -0.29 1.85 7.55
C SER A 343 -0.53 2.95 8.59
N LEU A 344 -0.67 2.57 9.85
CA LEU A 344 -0.94 3.49 10.95
C LEU A 344 0.25 4.42 11.22
N PHE A 345 1.43 3.87 11.53
CA PHE A 345 2.56 4.71 11.90
C PHE A 345 3.13 5.50 10.72
N LYS A 346 3.04 5.00 9.47
CA LYS A 346 3.51 5.76 8.30
C LYS A 346 2.64 6.96 7.99
N SER A 347 1.34 6.82 8.06
CA SER A 347 0.45 7.97 7.88
C SER A 347 0.73 9.04 8.93
N LEU A 348 0.88 8.63 10.20
CA LEU A 348 1.22 9.53 11.31
C LEU A 348 2.55 10.25 11.07
N LEU A 349 3.60 9.52 10.69
CA LEU A 349 4.93 10.09 10.45
C LEU A 349 4.95 11.09 9.28
N PHE A 350 4.26 10.76 8.16
CA PHE A 350 4.18 11.69 7.03
C PHE A 350 3.35 12.94 7.35
N TYR A 351 2.28 12.82 8.15
CA TYR A 351 1.51 13.99 8.59
C TYR A 351 2.33 14.84 9.55
N SER A 352 3.06 14.25 10.46
CA SER A 352 3.98 14.96 11.37
C SER A 352 5.08 15.69 10.59
N ALA A 353 5.72 15.00 9.61
CA ALA A 353 6.70 15.61 8.72
C ALA A 353 6.11 16.79 7.91
N GLY A 354 4.85 16.67 7.48
CA GLY A 354 4.15 17.75 6.79
C GLY A 354 3.89 18.95 7.70
N SER A 355 3.50 18.72 8.94
CA SER A 355 3.29 19.78 9.93
C SER A 355 4.60 20.52 10.28
N VAL A 356 5.70 19.78 10.40
CA VAL A 356 7.04 20.39 10.58
C VAL A 356 7.40 21.23 9.36
N TYR A 357 7.26 20.71 8.14
CA TYR A 357 7.56 21.45 6.92
C TYR A 357 6.74 22.73 6.77
N GLN A 358 5.47 22.73 7.14
CA GLN A 358 4.62 23.93 7.08
C GLN A 358 5.08 25.04 8.01
N GLN A 359 5.66 24.71 9.16
CA GLN A 359 6.12 25.69 10.14
C GLN A 359 7.57 26.15 9.88
N THR A 360 8.42 25.25 9.39
CA THR A 360 9.88 25.51 9.25
C THR A 360 10.30 25.83 7.82
N HIS A 361 9.46 25.50 6.84
CA HIS A 361 9.74 25.61 5.39
C HIS A 361 11.01 24.85 4.93
N THR A 362 11.53 23.92 5.78
CA THR A 362 12.65 23.04 5.43
C THR A 362 12.30 21.58 5.70
N ARG A 363 12.89 20.69 4.91
CA ARG A 363 12.84 19.23 5.10
C ARG A 363 14.18 18.66 5.50
N ASP A 364 15.21 19.49 5.53
CA ASP A 364 16.56 19.09 5.93
C ASP A 364 16.62 18.98 7.44
N MET A 365 16.79 17.76 7.94
CA MET A 365 16.83 17.45 9.40
C MET A 365 18.02 18.08 10.12
N GLU A 366 19.14 18.32 9.43
CA GLU A 366 20.31 18.98 10.00
C GLU A 366 20.02 20.44 10.40
N ASN A 367 19.05 21.07 9.74
CA ASN A 367 18.62 22.44 10.01
C ASN A 367 17.45 22.51 11.02
N LEU A 368 17.04 21.38 11.59
CA LEU A 368 15.93 21.28 12.54
C LEU A 368 16.48 20.98 13.94
N GLY A 369 15.91 21.62 14.96
CA GLY A 369 16.26 21.37 16.36
C GLY A 369 15.27 21.99 17.33
N GLY A 370 15.14 21.40 18.52
CA GLY A 370 14.31 21.92 19.61
C GLY A 370 12.82 22.01 19.30
N LEU A 371 12.32 21.25 18.32
CA LEU A 371 10.92 21.31 17.87
C LEU A 371 9.92 20.94 18.98
N ILE A 372 10.32 20.13 19.96
CA ILE A 372 9.48 19.76 21.09
C ILE A 372 8.98 20.99 21.88
N HIS A 373 9.78 22.03 21.96
CA HIS A 373 9.40 23.27 22.65
C HIS A 373 8.43 24.13 21.84
N LYS A 374 8.52 24.08 20.50
CA LYS A 374 7.68 24.90 19.60
C LYS A 374 6.44 24.17 19.09
N MET A 375 6.52 22.85 18.96
CA MET A 375 5.48 21.98 18.41
C MET A 375 5.29 20.73 19.27
N PRO A 376 4.94 20.84 20.57
CA PRO A 376 4.95 19.70 21.51
C PRO A 376 3.99 18.58 21.08
N GLN A 377 2.82 18.90 20.54
CA GLN A 377 1.87 17.89 20.07
C GLN A 377 2.42 17.10 18.88
N THR A 378 2.98 17.79 17.90
CA THR A 378 3.59 17.15 16.72
C THR A 378 4.80 16.31 17.15
N ALA A 379 5.63 16.80 18.04
CA ALA A 379 6.79 16.08 18.57
C ALA A 379 6.38 14.81 19.32
N GLY A 380 5.34 14.86 20.16
CA GLY A 380 4.80 13.69 20.87
C GLY A 380 4.24 12.64 19.92
N LEU A 381 3.46 13.06 18.92
CA LEU A 381 2.92 12.16 17.89
C LEU A 381 4.02 11.56 17.00
N PHE A 382 5.03 12.36 16.64
CA PHE A 382 6.18 11.87 15.89
C PHE A 382 6.98 10.85 16.70
N LEU A 383 7.21 11.08 17.99
CA LEU A 383 7.89 10.15 18.90
C LEU A 383 7.15 8.81 18.94
N ILE A 384 5.82 8.82 19.12
CA ILE A 384 5.01 7.59 19.12
C ILE A 384 5.18 6.84 17.78
N GLY A 385 5.10 7.54 16.66
CA GLY A 385 5.31 6.93 15.34
C GLY A 385 6.72 6.37 15.17
N SER A 386 7.74 7.06 15.68
CA SER A 386 9.16 6.64 15.63
C SER A 386 9.42 5.38 16.46
N LEU A 387 8.85 5.31 17.67
CA LEU A 387 8.95 4.13 18.53
C LEU A 387 8.21 2.93 17.92
N ALA A 388 7.08 3.19 17.26
CA ALA A 388 6.30 2.15 16.59
C ALA A 388 7.03 1.57 15.36
N ILE A 389 7.61 2.41 14.51
CA ILE A 389 8.36 1.95 13.32
C ILE A 389 9.71 1.34 13.69
N GLY A 390 10.32 1.78 14.81
CA GLY A 390 11.56 1.20 15.33
C GLY A 390 11.39 -0.17 15.98
N GLY A 391 10.19 -0.74 15.98
CA GLY A 391 9.92 -2.08 16.52
C GLY A 391 10.16 -2.21 18.02
N LEU A 392 9.95 -1.13 18.80
CA LEU A 392 10.14 -1.17 20.26
C LEU A 392 8.91 -1.69 21.00
N PRO A 393 9.06 -2.60 21.98
CA PRO A 393 7.96 -2.94 22.88
C PRO A 393 7.53 -1.72 23.71
N PRO A 394 6.24 -1.50 23.98
CA PRO A 394 5.07 -2.33 23.63
C PRO A 394 4.36 -1.90 22.34
N PHE A 395 5.02 -1.17 21.44
CA PHE A 395 4.38 -0.64 20.25
C PHE A 395 4.02 -1.73 19.24
N ASN A 396 3.06 -1.41 18.38
CA ASN A 396 2.45 -2.33 17.43
C ASN A 396 3.43 -2.89 16.36
N GLY A 397 4.45 -2.10 15.93
CA GLY A 397 5.50 -2.57 15.02
C GLY A 397 6.22 -3.81 15.56
N PHE A 398 6.64 -3.76 16.82
CA PHE A 398 7.27 -4.90 17.50
C PHE A 398 6.42 -6.17 17.45
N VAL A 399 5.12 -6.08 17.69
CA VAL A 399 4.24 -7.26 17.76
C VAL A 399 4.24 -8.03 16.43
N SER A 400 4.13 -7.32 15.32
CA SER A 400 4.12 -7.96 13.99
C SER A 400 5.48 -8.53 13.59
N GLU A 401 6.56 -7.82 13.90
CA GLU A 401 7.92 -8.31 13.67
C GLU A 401 8.22 -9.54 14.54
N PHE A 402 7.83 -9.51 15.80
CA PHE A 402 8.01 -10.63 16.73
C PHE A 402 7.31 -11.90 16.24
N ILE A 403 6.10 -11.77 15.64
CA ILE A 403 5.42 -12.91 15.02
C ILE A 403 6.25 -13.47 13.86
N ILE A 404 6.81 -12.61 13.00
CA ILE A 404 7.66 -13.04 11.87
C ILE A 404 8.96 -13.70 12.39
N TYR A 405 9.60 -13.14 13.43
CA TYR A 405 10.73 -13.76 14.11
C TYR A 405 10.42 -15.18 14.60
N GLY A 406 9.28 -15.33 15.27
CA GLY A 406 8.78 -16.63 15.74
C GLY A 406 8.60 -17.63 14.59
N GLY A 407 8.18 -17.16 13.42
CA GLY A 407 8.08 -17.97 12.19
C GLY A 407 9.42 -18.51 11.75
N PHE A 408 10.45 -17.69 11.67
CA PHE A 408 11.81 -18.14 11.31
C PHE A 408 12.37 -19.15 12.30
N ILE A 409 12.21 -18.92 13.60
CA ILE A 409 12.68 -19.83 14.65
C ILE A 409 11.96 -21.19 14.56
N ASN A 410 10.65 -21.20 14.37
CA ASN A 410 9.86 -22.43 14.24
C ASN A 410 10.20 -23.22 12.96
N CYS A 411 10.53 -22.52 11.88
CA CYS A 411 10.92 -23.17 10.62
C CYS A 411 12.25 -23.91 10.71
N PHE A 412 13.17 -23.44 11.57
CA PHE A 412 14.56 -23.90 11.65
C PHE A 412 14.72 -25.41 11.85
N ASN A 413 13.89 -26.01 12.67
CA ASN A 413 13.94 -27.45 13.00
C ASN A 413 13.24 -28.35 11.97
N GLN A 414 12.64 -27.77 10.92
CA GLN A 414 11.79 -28.51 9.99
C GLN A 414 12.31 -28.49 8.55
N VAL A 415 13.38 -27.77 8.30
CA VAL A 415 13.95 -27.61 6.96
C VAL A 415 15.37 -28.18 6.88
N GLY A 416 15.79 -28.62 5.68
CA GLY A 416 17.17 -29.07 5.42
C GLY A 416 18.19 -27.92 5.60
N LEU A 417 19.48 -28.25 5.63
CA LEU A 417 20.56 -27.32 5.93
C LEU A 417 20.57 -26.06 5.07
N VAL A 418 20.26 -26.19 3.78
CA VAL A 418 20.23 -25.02 2.85
C VAL A 418 19.12 -24.04 3.25
N HIS A 419 17.93 -24.53 3.52
CA HIS A 419 16.80 -23.69 3.96
C HIS A 419 17.05 -23.13 5.35
N ALA A 420 17.69 -23.88 6.24
CA ALA A 420 18.07 -23.41 7.57
C ALA A 420 19.03 -22.22 7.51
N THR A 421 20.03 -22.24 6.61
CA THR A 421 20.95 -21.10 6.42
C THR A 421 20.20 -19.86 5.94
N LEU A 422 19.22 -20.00 5.04
CA LEU A 422 18.39 -18.91 4.57
C LEU A 422 17.54 -18.32 5.72
N MET A 423 16.97 -19.16 6.59
CA MET A 423 16.20 -18.72 7.76
C MET A 423 17.07 -17.96 8.78
N ILE A 424 18.31 -18.42 9.04
CA ILE A 424 19.25 -17.71 9.91
C ILE A 424 19.62 -16.35 9.30
N THR A 425 19.89 -16.30 8.01
CA THR A 425 20.21 -15.05 7.31
C THR A 425 19.03 -14.08 7.38
N ALA A 426 17.80 -14.57 7.22
CA ALA A 426 16.59 -13.76 7.34
C ALA A 426 16.40 -13.21 8.76
N LEU A 427 16.61 -14.04 9.77
CA LEU A 427 16.53 -13.65 11.18
C LEU A 427 17.59 -12.59 11.53
N ALA A 428 18.84 -12.80 11.14
CA ALA A 428 19.92 -11.84 11.36
C ALA A 428 19.67 -10.51 10.63
N SER A 429 19.17 -10.58 9.39
CA SER A 429 18.83 -9.38 8.61
C SER A 429 17.69 -8.59 9.23
N LEU A 430 16.66 -9.26 9.72
CA LEU A 430 15.54 -8.61 10.38
C LEU A 430 15.99 -7.92 11.68
N ALA A 431 16.88 -8.54 12.45
CA ALA A 431 17.50 -7.94 13.65
C ALA A 431 18.34 -6.69 13.28
N LEU A 432 19.10 -6.76 12.19
CA LEU A 432 19.87 -5.62 11.68
C LEU A 432 18.95 -4.49 11.25
N ILE A 433 17.85 -4.78 10.53
CA ILE A 433 16.85 -3.82 10.09
C ILE A 433 16.27 -3.10 11.32
N GLY A 434 15.80 -3.81 12.33
CA GLY A 434 15.25 -3.22 13.56
C GLY A 434 16.25 -2.34 14.30
N GLY A 435 17.49 -2.78 14.47
CA GLY A 435 18.55 -2.00 15.11
C GLY A 435 18.90 -0.70 14.36
N LEU A 436 19.00 -0.77 13.01
CA LEU A 436 19.25 0.41 12.18
C LEU A 436 18.03 1.35 12.12
N SER A 437 16.82 0.81 12.12
CA SER A 437 15.59 1.60 12.17
C SER A 437 15.53 2.41 13.46
N LEU A 438 15.81 1.79 14.60
CA LEU A 438 15.90 2.47 15.88
C LEU A 438 16.93 3.61 15.85
N LEU A 439 18.16 3.34 15.38
CA LEU A 439 19.20 4.35 15.25
C LEU A 439 18.80 5.50 14.30
N THR A 440 18.08 5.19 13.21
CA THR A 440 17.61 6.20 12.24
C THR A 440 16.61 7.17 12.86
N PHE A 441 15.73 6.69 13.74
CA PHE A 441 14.70 7.49 14.38
C PHE A 441 15.13 8.13 15.71
N THR A 442 16.34 7.87 16.21
CA THR A 442 16.94 8.57 17.38
C THR A 442 17.74 9.81 17.00
N LYS A 443 17.95 10.07 15.71
CA LYS A 443 18.54 11.32 15.19
C LYS A 443 17.54 12.47 15.26
#